data_03f8bf8ea6d69d6c69a9f111be95fe34
#
_entry.id   03f8bf8ea6d69d6c69a9f111be95fe34
#
_cell.length_a   1.000
_cell.length_b   1.000
_cell.length_c   1.000
_cell.angle_alpha   90.00
_cell.angle_beta   90.00
_cell.angle_gamma   90.00
#
_symmetry.space_group_name_H-M   'P 1'
#
loop_
_entity.id
_entity.type
_entity.pdbx_description
1 polymer ?
#
loop_
_entity_poly.entity_id
_entity_poly.type
_entity_poly.pdbx_seq_one_letter_code
_entity_poly.pdbx_strand_id
1 'polypeptide(L)'
;EGRRIREVAIDERVELDKNRSGFCWIGLSEPSESELRALQSTYNLHPLAIDNAMHPMCPPKLEVYNGELYVVAQTAELVGDRIRYGKTAIFTGHNHLITVRHGNAGALGNLREQLEGSPAQFGKGVDYVLHAILHRIVDQYLPIFEMIEDDVLAMERRSLDDFLGRAEVARIFGLRCEL
;
A
#
# COMPACT_ATOMS: atom_id res chain seq x y z
N GLU A 1 3.37 21.41 -15.48
CA GLU A 1 3.40 21.04 -14.06
C GLU A 1 2.33 19.96 -13.82
N GLY A 2 2.67 18.91 -13.04
CA GLY A 2 1.74 17.82 -12.72
C GLY A 2 1.42 16.85 -13.87
N ARG A 3 2.26 16.74 -14.88
CA ARG A 3 2.10 15.81 -16.00
C ARG A 3 3.24 14.82 -16.06
N ARG A 4 2.91 13.57 -16.39
CA ARG A 4 3.92 12.54 -16.69
C ARG A 4 4.75 12.96 -17.89
N ILE A 5 6.07 12.93 -17.74
CA ILE A 5 7.02 13.32 -18.79
C ILE A 5 7.48 12.10 -19.58
N ARG A 6 7.89 11.02 -18.87
CA ARG A 6 8.41 9.79 -19.47
C ARG A 6 8.32 8.60 -18.51
N GLU A 7 8.55 7.42 -19.02
CA GLU A 7 8.85 6.22 -18.23
C GLU A 7 10.33 6.18 -17.86
N VAL A 8 10.61 5.53 -16.73
CA VAL A 8 11.95 5.42 -16.17
C VAL A 8 12.23 3.95 -15.89
N ALA A 9 13.40 3.47 -16.25
CA ALA A 9 13.86 2.14 -15.90
C ALA A 9 14.25 2.06 -14.42
N ILE A 10 14.22 0.86 -13.82
CA ILE A 10 14.48 0.64 -12.39
C ILE A 10 15.93 1.02 -12.02
N ASP A 11 16.85 0.81 -12.94
CA ASP A 11 18.28 1.06 -12.80
C ASP A 11 18.68 2.49 -13.25
N GLU A 12 17.71 3.28 -13.72
CA GLU A 12 17.94 4.64 -14.18
C GLU A 12 17.72 5.65 -13.04
N ARG A 13 18.79 6.30 -12.59
CA ARG A 13 18.66 7.45 -11.70
C ARG A 13 18.20 8.67 -12.46
N VAL A 14 17.02 9.16 -12.14
CA VAL A 14 16.53 10.41 -12.71
C VAL A 14 17.19 11.58 -11.99
N GLU A 15 18.11 12.26 -12.67
CA GLU A 15 18.61 13.55 -12.21
C GLU A 15 17.55 14.61 -12.49
N LEU A 16 16.80 14.96 -11.46
CA LEU A 16 15.88 16.08 -11.51
C LEU A 16 16.63 17.36 -11.18
N ASP A 17 16.51 18.34 -12.03
CA ASP A 17 17.07 19.67 -11.79
C ASP A 17 16.52 20.22 -10.46
N LYS A 18 17.42 20.62 -9.56
CA LYS A 18 17.08 21.13 -8.22
C LYS A 18 16.14 22.33 -8.27
N ASN A 19 16.04 23.01 -9.41
CA ASN A 19 15.19 24.15 -9.65
C ASN A 19 13.85 23.80 -10.32
N ARG A 20 13.60 22.52 -10.67
CA ARG A 20 12.34 22.08 -11.26
C ARG A 20 11.57 21.22 -10.24
N SER A 21 10.34 21.63 -9.99
CA SER A 21 9.37 20.83 -9.21
C SER A 21 8.97 19.58 -10.01
N GLY A 22 9.65 18.48 -9.78
CA GLY A 22 9.35 17.17 -10.38
C GLY A 22 9.79 16.06 -9.46
N PHE A 23 9.18 14.90 -9.62
CA PHE A 23 9.57 13.69 -8.89
C PHE A 23 9.44 12.45 -9.77
N CYS A 24 10.13 11.39 -9.38
CA CYS A 24 10.03 10.08 -10.00
C CYS A 24 9.15 9.17 -9.14
N TRP A 25 8.15 8.52 -9.74
CA TRP A 25 7.36 7.50 -9.06
C TRP A 25 7.60 6.13 -9.69
N ILE A 26 8.21 5.22 -8.92
CA ILE A 26 8.48 3.83 -9.31
C ILE A 26 7.54 2.92 -8.52
N GLY A 27 6.84 2.05 -9.22
CA GLY A 27 5.96 1.04 -8.61
C GLY A 27 6.40 -0.36 -9.00
N LEU A 28 6.72 -1.20 -8.02
CA LEU A 28 7.06 -2.60 -8.20
C LEU A 28 5.98 -3.48 -7.57
N SER A 29 5.68 -4.59 -8.22
CA SER A 29 4.79 -5.63 -7.70
C SER A 29 5.53 -6.96 -7.73
N GLU A 30 5.64 -7.61 -6.56
CA GLU A 30 6.39 -8.86 -6.38
C GLU A 30 7.82 -8.80 -6.97
N PRO A 31 8.60 -7.76 -6.62
CA PRO A 31 9.93 -7.63 -7.20
C PRO A 31 10.86 -8.74 -6.75
N SER A 32 11.78 -9.10 -7.62
CA SER A 32 12.91 -9.95 -7.29
C SER A 32 13.91 -9.23 -6.37
N GLU A 33 14.74 -9.99 -5.67
CA GLU A 33 15.82 -9.40 -4.85
C GLU A 33 16.77 -8.55 -5.70
N SER A 34 17.07 -8.96 -6.93
CA SER A 34 17.95 -8.22 -7.84
C SER A 34 17.39 -6.84 -8.20
N GLU A 35 16.07 -6.72 -8.41
CA GLU A 35 15.41 -5.44 -8.68
C GLU A 35 15.45 -4.51 -7.46
N LEU A 36 15.24 -5.05 -6.26
CA LEU A 36 15.34 -4.27 -5.01
C LEU A 36 16.76 -3.82 -4.73
N ARG A 37 17.78 -4.67 -5.00
CA ARG A 37 19.18 -4.27 -4.87
C ARG A 37 19.60 -3.22 -5.92
N ALA A 38 19.06 -3.30 -7.14
CA ALA A 38 19.27 -2.27 -8.14
C ALA A 38 18.71 -0.91 -7.67
N LEU A 39 17.47 -0.88 -7.16
CA LEU A 39 16.89 0.33 -6.56
C LEU A 39 17.69 0.84 -5.38
N GLN A 40 18.17 -0.06 -4.50
CA GLN A 40 19.03 0.32 -3.38
C GLN A 40 20.24 1.11 -3.85
N SER A 41 20.91 0.60 -4.87
CA SER A 41 22.13 1.23 -5.40
C SER A 41 21.82 2.55 -6.11
N THR A 42 20.74 2.57 -6.89
CA THR A 42 20.34 3.75 -7.71
C THR A 42 19.89 4.91 -6.86
N TYR A 43 19.07 4.66 -5.84
CA TYR A 43 18.45 5.70 -4.98
C TYR A 43 19.10 5.82 -3.62
N ASN A 44 20.18 5.05 -3.33
CA ASN A 44 20.89 5.03 -2.05
C ASN A 44 19.97 4.72 -0.87
N LEU A 45 19.05 3.76 -1.06
CA LEU A 45 18.08 3.38 -0.04
C LEU A 45 18.77 2.65 1.12
N HIS A 46 18.24 2.84 2.32
CA HIS A 46 18.83 2.25 3.51
C HIS A 46 18.73 0.71 3.48
N PRO A 47 19.83 -0.05 3.77
CA PRO A 47 19.83 -1.51 3.68
C PRO A 47 18.72 -2.18 4.50
N LEU A 48 18.49 -1.73 5.76
CA LEU A 48 17.42 -2.27 6.61
C LEU A 48 16.03 -2.06 6.02
N ALA A 49 15.81 -0.93 5.33
CA ALA A 49 14.52 -0.66 4.69
C ALA A 49 14.30 -1.60 3.48
N ILE A 50 15.34 -1.90 2.73
CA ILE A 50 15.30 -2.87 1.63
C ILE A 50 15.05 -4.28 2.17
N ASP A 51 15.76 -4.71 3.22
CA ASP A 51 15.56 -6.02 3.83
C ASP A 51 14.10 -6.16 4.35
N ASN A 52 13.57 -5.13 5.00
CA ASN A 52 12.16 -5.09 5.40
C ASN A 52 11.19 -5.11 4.21
N ALA A 53 11.53 -4.47 3.10
CA ALA A 53 10.71 -4.49 1.90
C ALA A 53 10.67 -5.88 1.26
N MET A 54 11.75 -6.64 1.32
CA MET A 54 11.83 -8.02 0.83
C MET A 54 11.00 -9.02 1.63
N HIS A 55 10.82 -8.77 2.95
CA HIS A 55 10.09 -9.70 3.81
C HIS A 55 8.57 -9.48 3.75
N PRO A 56 7.78 -10.43 3.22
CA PRO A 56 6.31 -10.28 3.11
C PRO A 56 5.60 -10.03 4.45
N MET A 57 6.11 -10.61 5.53
CA MET A 57 5.51 -10.56 6.87
C MET A 57 6.04 -9.40 7.76
N CYS A 58 6.63 -8.37 7.16
CA CYS A 58 7.07 -7.21 7.93
C CYS A 58 5.85 -6.44 8.49
N PRO A 59 5.78 -6.18 9.80
CA PRO A 59 4.67 -5.44 10.39
C PRO A 59 4.61 -3.99 9.90
N PRO A 60 3.42 -3.35 9.94
CA PRO A 60 3.29 -1.94 9.64
C PRO A 60 4.21 -1.09 10.50
N LYS A 61 4.89 -0.14 9.89
CA LYS A 61 5.80 0.77 10.58
C LYS A 61 6.10 2.03 9.77
N LEU A 62 6.59 3.02 10.47
CA LEU A 62 7.09 4.27 9.90
C LEU A 62 8.48 4.54 10.49
N GLU A 63 9.48 4.70 9.65
CA GLU A 63 10.86 4.94 10.03
C GLU A 63 11.46 6.04 9.15
N VAL A 64 12.45 6.74 9.68
CA VAL A 64 13.19 7.76 8.93
C VAL A 64 14.64 7.33 8.83
N TYR A 65 15.14 7.22 7.61
CA TYR A 65 16.53 6.89 7.32
C TYR A 65 17.17 8.00 6.50
N ASN A 66 18.25 8.58 6.99
CA ASN A 66 18.99 9.65 6.30
C ASN A 66 18.11 10.86 5.85
N GLY A 67 17.04 11.14 6.58
CA GLY A 67 16.08 12.20 6.23
C GLY A 67 15.00 11.79 5.22
N GLU A 68 15.00 10.54 4.78
CA GLU A 68 13.98 9.95 3.90
C GLU A 68 13.00 9.10 4.72
N LEU A 69 11.73 9.16 4.36
CA LEU A 69 10.68 8.45 5.05
C LEU A 69 10.48 7.06 4.43
N TYR A 70 10.46 6.05 5.30
CA TYR A 70 10.12 4.67 4.96
C TYR A 70 8.84 4.26 5.68
N VAL A 71 7.83 3.84 4.93
CA VAL A 71 6.53 3.42 5.45
C VAL A 71 6.25 1.99 5.00
N VAL A 72 5.84 1.15 5.93
CA VAL A 72 5.24 -0.16 5.62
C VAL A 72 3.77 -0.10 6.01
N ALA A 73 2.89 -0.23 5.05
CA ALA A 73 1.46 -0.31 5.25
C ALA A 73 0.95 -1.71 4.89
N GLN A 74 0.14 -2.29 5.75
CA GLN A 74 -0.60 -3.49 5.42
C GLN A 74 -1.80 -3.09 4.56
N THR A 75 -2.04 -3.84 3.50
CA THR A 75 -3.22 -3.68 2.64
C THR A 75 -4.16 -4.83 2.87
N ALA A 76 -5.45 -4.56 2.78
CA ALA A 76 -6.48 -5.58 2.87
C ALA A 76 -7.51 -5.35 1.75
N GLU A 77 -8.03 -6.41 1.18
CA GLU A 77 -9.05 -6.37 0.14
C GLU A 77 -10.09 -7.45 0.40
N LEU A 78 -11.35 -7.08 0.29
CA LEU A 78 -12.46 -8.02 0.35
C LEU A 78 -12.66 -8.66 -1.03
N VAL A 79 -12.47 -9.98 -1.12
CA VAL A 79 -12.68 -10.76 -2.35
C VAL A 79 -13.75 -11.81 -2.09
N GLY A 80 -14.98 -11.53 -2.52
CA GLY A 80 -16.15 -12.27 -2.06
C GLY A 80 -16.32 -12.10 -0.54
N ASP A 81 -16.36 -13.20 0.20
CA ASP A 81 -16.51 -13.21 1.66
C ASP A 81 -15.17 -13.43 2.40
N ARG A 82 -14.04 -13.22 1.73
CA ARG A 82 -12.71 -13.44 2.31
C ARG A 82 -11.85 -12.19 2.26
N ILE A 83 -11.13 -11.95 3.35
CA ILE A 83 -10.15 -10.88 3.44
C ILE A 83 -8.81 -11.39 2.89
N ARG A 84 -8.26 -10.69 1.91
CA ARG A 84 -6.92 -10.92 1.40
C ARG A 84 -6.00 -9.80 1.85
N TYR A 85 -4.92 -10.17 2.51
CA TYR A 85 -3.91 -9.24 2.96
C TYR A 85 -2.76 -9.12 1.97
N GLY A 86 -2.18 -7.94 1.96
CA GLY A 86 -0.96 -7.63 1.24
C GLY A 86 -0.14 -6.60 2.01
N LYS A 87 0.98 -6.21 1.45
CA LYS A 87 1.88 -5.22 2.02
C LYS A 87 2.31 -4.23 0.94
N THR A 88 2.38 -2.97 1.29
CA THR A 88 3.02 -1.93 0.49
C THR A 88 4.11 -1.25 1.31
N ALA A 89 5.36 -1.41 0.89
CA ALA A 89 6.48 -0.64 1.40
C ALA A 89 6.68 0.60 0.52
N ILE A 90 6.83 1.76 1.14
CA ILE A 90 6.91 3.06 0.47
C ILE A 90 8.18 3.75 0.92
N PHE A 91 9.03 4.12 -0.02
CA PHE A 91 10.21 4.95 0.20
C PHE A 91 9.94 6.32 -0.40
N THR A 92 10.13 7.35 0.39
CA THR A 92 9.96 8.73 -0.09
C THR A 92 11.22 9.53 0.17
N GLY A 93 11.75 10.13 -0.87
CA GLY A 93 12.80 11.12 -0.81
C GLY A 93 12.30 12.48 -1.32
N HIS A 94 13.21 13.42 -1.41
CA HIS A 94 12.87 14.79 -1.85
C HIS A 94 12.21 14.82 -3.24
N ASN A 95 12.67 13.96 -4.15
CA ASN A 95 12.26 13.95 -5.55
C ASN A 95 11.94 12.55 -6.09
N HIS A 96 11.74 11.58 -5.22
CA HIS A 96 11.33 10.23 -5.61
C HIS A 96 10.32 9.64 -4.63
N LEU A 97 9.48 8.78 -5.16
CA LEU A 97 8.58 7.90 -4.42
C LEU A 97 8.67 6.51 -5.03
N ILE A 98 8.99 5.51 -4.21
CA ILE A 98 9.11 4.13 -4.63
C ILE A 98 8.12 3.30 -3.82
N THR A 99 7.28 2.53 -4.51
CA THR A 99 6.32 1.62 -3.88
C THR A 99 6.66 0.18 -4.24
N VAL A 100 6.81 -0.66 -3.22
CA VAL A 100 7.06 -2.11 -3.35
C VAL A 100 5.86 -2.84 -2.75
N ARG A 101 5.21 -3.66 -3.56
CA ARG A 101 3.97 -4.35 -3.20
C ARG A 101 4.15 -5.85 -3.17
N HIS A 102 3.62 -6.48 -2.12
CA HIS A 102 3.55 -7.92 -1.98
C HIS A 102 2.12 -8.36 -1.65
N GLY A 103 1.71 -9.53 -2.14
CA GLY A 103 0.36 -10.04 -2.00
C GLY A 103 -0.65 -9.30 -2.87
N ASN A 104 -1.90 -9.27 -2.45
CA ASN A 104 -2.97 -8.63 -3.20
C ASN A 104 -2.92 -7.11 -3.04
N ALA A 105 -2.04 -6.46 -3.76
CA ALA A 105 -1.87 -5.02 -3.75
C ALA A 105 -2.59 -4.31 -4.92
N GLY A 106 -3.73 -4.86 -5.37
CA GLY A 106 -4.54 -4.32 -6.48
C GLY A 106 -5.01 -2.88 -6.30
N ALA A 107 -4.97 -2.39 -5.07
CA ALA A 107 -5.43 -1.07 -4.66
C ALA A 107 -4.80 0.12 -5.37
N LEU A 108 -3.56 0.02 -5.78
CA LEU A 108 -2.82 1.15 -6.32
C LEU A 108 -2.87 1.26 -7.86
N GLY A 109 -3.44 0.26 -8.56
CA GLY A 109 -3.48 0.24 -10.03
C GLY A 109 -4.12 1.48 -10.62
N ASN A 110 -5.33 1.79 -10.17
CA ASN A 110 -6.10 2.92 -10.70
C ASN A 110 -5.72 4.27 -10.06
N LEU A 111 -5.04 4.27 -8.91
CA LEU A 111 -4.67 5.50 -8.22
C LEU A 111 -3.72 6.35 -9.06
N ARG A 112 -2.76 5.71 -9.73
CA ARG A 112 -1.81 6.42 -10.59
C ARG A 112 -2.52 7.12 -11.73
N GLU A 113 -3.42 6.44 -12.42
CA GLU A 113 -4.21 7.03 -13.50
C GLU A 113 -5.10 8.18 -13.02
N GLN A 114 -5.71 8.03 -11.84
CA GLN A 114 -6.51 9.09 -11.22
C GLN A 114 -5.69 10.35 -10.91
N LEU A 115 -4.47 10.17 -10.36
CA LEU A 115 -3.57 11.29 -10.05
C LEU A 115 -3.02 11.94 -11.32
N GLU A 116 -2.65 11.16 -12.34
CA GLU A 116 -2.22 11.67 -13.66
C GLU A 116 -3.37 12.44 -14.36
N GLY A 117 -4.63 12.04 -14.13
CA GLY A 117 -5.83 12.77 -14.58
C GLY A 117 -6.11 14.08 -13.84
N SER A 118 -5.39 14.36 -12.75
CA SER A 118 -5.55 15.57 -11.94
C SER A 118 -4.23 16.33 -11.77
N PRO A 119 -3.72 17.00 -12.82
CA PRO A 119 -2.39 17.62 -12.84
C PRO A 119 -2.13 18.60 -11.70
N ALA A 120 -3.15 19.38 -11.31
CA ALA A 120 -3.03 20.36 -10.23
C ALA A 120 -2.75 19.70 -8.86
N GLN A 121 -3.28 18.50 -8.64
CA GLN A 121 -3.06 17.72 -7.42
C GLN A 121 -1.74 16.97 -7.49
N PHE A 122 -1.46 16.33 -8.62
CA PHE A 122 -0.22 15.60 -8.84
C PHE A 122 1.01 16.53 -8.78
N GLY A 123 0.86 17.80 -9.19
CA GLY A 123 1.89 18.83 -9.09
C GLY A 123 2.26 19.26 -7.67
N LYS A 124 1.53 18.80 -6.63
CA LYS A 124 1.87 19.06 -5.22
C LYS A 124 3.08 18.25 -4.74
N GLY A 125 3.52 17.26 -5.53
CA GLY A 125 4.75 16.52 -5.26
C GLY A 125 4.55 15.21 -4.49
N VAL A 126 5.68 14.70 -3.95
CA VAL A 126 5.79 13.39 -3.30
C VAL A 126 4.85 13.23 -2.11
N ASP A 127 4.76 14.26 -1.26
CA ASP A 127 3.94 14.22 -0.04
C ASP A 127 2.46 14.01 -0.35
N TYR A 128 1.96 14.65 -1.40
CA TYR A 128 0.59 14.47 -1.82
C TYR A 128 0.32 13.07 -2.35
N VAL A 129 1.26 12.51 -3.12
CA VAL A 129 1.14 11.14 -3.63
C VAL A 129 1.20 10.12 -2.49
N LEU A 130 2.11 10.32 -1.52
CA LEU A 130 2.16 9.49 -0.31
C LEU A 130 0.82 9.51 0.43
N HIS A 131 0.29 10.71 0.68
CA HIS A 131 -1.02 10.87 1.32
C HIS A 131 -2.11 10.13 0.54
N ALA A 132 -2.17 10.29 -0.78
CA ALA A 132 -3.17 9.65 -1.62
C ALA A 132 -3.05 8.10 -1.58
N ILE A 133 -1.83 7.56 -1.53
CA ILE A 133 -1.59 6.12 -1.37
C ILE A 133 -2.13 5.63 -0.03
N LEU A 134 -1.76 6.30 1.06
CA LEU A 134 -2.20 5.91 2.40
C LEU A 134 -3.73 6.03 2.56
N HIS A 135 -4.31 7.12 2.05
CA HIS A 135 -5.77 7.30 2.03
C HIS A 135 -6.45 6.16 1.29
N ARG A 136 -5.95 5.80 0.11
CA ARG A 136 -6.49 4.69 -0.68
C ARG A 136 -6.39 3.35 0.05
N ILE A 137 -5.29 3.10 0.77
CA ILE A 137 -5.13 1.89 1.58
C ILE A 137 -6.17 1.86 2.71
N VAL A 138 -6.40 2.98 3.39
CA VAL A 138 -7.39 3.08 4.47
C VAL A 138 -8.81 2.86 3.94
N ASP A 139 -9.17 3.44 2.80
CA ASP A 139 -10.49 3.27 2.18
C ASP A 139 -10.83 1.81 1.88
N GLN A 140 -9.83 0.96 1.64
CA GLN A 140 -10.06 -0.47 1.40
C GLN A 140 -10.48 -1.25 2.63
N TYR A 141 -10.24 -0.74 3.82
CA TYR A 141 -10.72 -1.35 5.05
C TYR A 141 -12.21 -1.11 5.30
N LEU A 142 -12.80 -0.06 4.73
CA LEU A 142 -14.21 0.29 4.97
C LEU A 142 -15.16 -0.86 4.61
N PRO A 143 -15.12 -1.46 3.40
CA PRO A 143 -16.03 -2.56 3.06
C PRO A 143 -15.79 -3.81 3.92
N ILE A 144 -14.57 -3.98 4.45
CA ILE A 144 -14.26 -5.08 5.37
C ILE A 144 -14.96 -4.86 6.72
N PHE A 145 -14.91 -3.63 7.25
CA PHE A 145 -15.61 -3.28 8.48
C PHE A 145 -17.12 -3.42 8.32
N GLU A 146 -17.69 -2.96 7.21
CA GLU A 146 -19.11 -3.10 6.90
C GLU A 146 -19.52 -4.59 6.88
N MET A 147 -18.77 -5.45 6.21
CA MET A 147 -19.01 -6.89 6.19
C MET A 147 -18.99 -7.51 7.60
N ILE A 148 -17.96 -7.15 8.41
CA ILE A 148 -17.85 -7.66 9.79
C ILE A 148 -19.02 -7.18 10.65
N GLU A 149 -19.39 -5.91 10.54
CA GLU A 149 -20.54 -5.34 11.25
C GLU A 149 -21.84 -6.06 10.90
N ASP A 150 -22.10 -6.29 9.61
CA ASP A 150 -23.28 -7.03 9.14
C ASP A 150 -23.31 -8.46 9.68
N ASP A 151 -22.18 -9.17 9.66
CA ASP A 151 -22.05 -10.52 10.22
C ASP A 151 -22.34 -10.52 11.72
N VAL A 152 -21.77 -9.58 12.47
CA VAL A 152 -21.99 -9.46 13.93
C VAL A 152 -23.46 -9.18 14.23
N LEU A 153 -24.07 -8.20 13.56
CA LEU A 153 -25.48 -7.84 13.73
C LEU A 153 -26.41 -9.02 13.39
N ALA A 154 -26.10 -9.78 12.35
CA ALA A 154 -26.87 -10.98 12.00
C ALA A 154 -26.80 -12.05 13.10
N MET A 155 -25.62 -12.25 13.71
CA MET A 155 -25.43 -13.19 14.81
C MET A 155 -26.14 -12.73 16.08
N GLU A 156 -26.06 -11.44 16.42
CA GLU A 156 -26.75 -10.87 17.58
C GLU A 156 -28.28 -11.08 17.51
N ARG A 157 -28.89 -10.76 16.37
CA ARG A 157 -30.33 -10.96 16.15
C ARG A 157 -30.72 -12.42 16.34
N ARG A 158 -29.97 -13.36 15.79
CA ARG A 158 -30.24 -14.79 15.93
C ARG A 158 -30.07 -15.27 17.36
N SER A 159 -29.03 -14.79 18.07
CA SER A 159 -28.76 -15.21 19.45
C SER A 159 -29.85 -14.75 20.44
N LEU A 160 -30.64 -13.73 20.08
CA LEU A 160 -31.80 -13.29 20.86
C LEU A 160 -33.00 -14.22 20.70
N ASP A 161 -33.13 -14.89 19.55
CA ASP A 161 -34.26 -15.74 19.21
C ASP A 161 -33.98 -17.22 19.50
N ASP A 162 -32.72 -17.67 19.40
CA ASP A 162 -32.30 -19.06 19.64
C ASP A 162 -30.79 -19.17 19.92
N PHE A 163 -30.32 -20.35 20.31
CA PHE A 163 -28.89 -20.61 20.46
C PHE A 163 -28.17 -20.58 19.11
N LEU A 164 -26.96 -19.99 19.09
CA LEU A 164 -26.11 -19.99 17.90
C LEU A 164 -25.85 -21.40 17.39
N GLY A 165 -26.16 -21.66 16.15
CA GLY A 165 -25.92 -22.91 15.49
C GLY A 165 -24.43 -23.14 15.17
N ARG A 166 -24.11 -24.37 14.77
CA ARG A 166 -22.72 -24.75 14.44
C ARG A 166 -22.12 -23.92 13.30
N ALA A 167 -22.96 -23.44 12.36
CA ALA A 167 -22.53 -22.62 11.23
C ALA A 167 -22.10 -21.21 11.68
N GLU A 168 -22.87 -20.58 12.59
CA GLU A 168 -22.55 -19.27 13.13
C GLU A 168 -21.29 -19.31 13.98
N VAL A 169 -21.13 -20.33 14.82
CA VAL A 169 -19.91 -20.57 15.61
C VAL A 169 -18.71 -20.74 14.68
N ALA A 170 -18.84 -21.51 13.60
CA ALA A 170 -17.77 -21.66 12.60
C ALA A 170 -17.43 -20.34 11.90
N ARG A 171 -18.43 -19.48 11.61
CA ARG A 171 -18.20 -18.15 11.02
C ARG A 171 -17.44 -17.21 11.97
N ILE A 172 -17.77 -17.20 13.27
CA ILE A 172 -17.04 -16.44 14.29
C ILE A 172 -15.56 -16.87 14.33
N PHE A 173 -15.32 -18.19 14.36
CA PHE A 173 -13.95 -18.71 14.31
C PHE A 173 -13.22 -18.35 13.01
N GLY A 174 -13.93 -18.38 11.87
CA GLY A 174 -13.40 -17.95 10.58
C GLY A 174 -12.96 -16.49 10.60
N LEU A 175 -13.83 -15.57 11.02
CA LEU A 175 -13.52 -14.15 11.15
C LEU A 175 -12.33 -13.90 12.09
N ARG A 176 -12.27 -14.60 13.23
CA ARG A 176 -11.14 -14.50 14.16
C ARG A 176 -9.81 -14.92 13.55
N CYS A 177 -9.83 -15.89 12.64
CA CYS A 177 -8.61 -16.37 11.96
C CYS A 177 -8.21 -15.46 10.79
N GLU A 178 -9.16 -14.68 10.25
CA GLU A 178 -8.92 -13.75 9.17
C GLU A 178 -8.45 -12.36 9.67
N LEU A 179 -8.75 -12.01 10.93
CA LEU A 179 -8.31 -10.77 11.61
C LEU A 179 -6.96 -10.94 12.32
#